data_c6b3c9dc49b065143aff5201ac761153
#
_entry.id   c6b3c9dc49b065143aff5201ac761153
#
_cell.length_a   1.000
_cell.length_b   1.000
_cell.length_c   1.000
_cell.angle_alpha   90.00
_cell.angle_beta   90.00
_cell.angle_gamma   90.00
#
_symmetry.space_group_name_H-M   'P 1'
#
loop_
_entity.id
_entity.type
_entity.pdbx_description
1 polymer ?
#
loop_
_entity_poly.entity_id
_entity_poly.type
_entity_poly.pdbx_seq_one_letter_code
_entity_poly.pdbx_strand_id
1 'polypeptide(L)'
;VRDGDVLGIGGGAAINAIVQALAPTRTYQVEVVPLLGAVQGDMKHDGNYLATHMAERLGAKAYQLHAPAFVDTREQRDALRSMGPVKEILDIGRRANIALVGVGTVDPEVSRFVQFTTLSAEEMRNIAEKYGGVGDINAFIYNIEGQPCAQAYTERVVGLTLAELKNIPYRIGVAATAAKALPLYGALRGGYLQALITDESAARGILELFEKDFLKVS
;
A
#
# COMPACT_ATOMS: atom_id res chain seq x y z
N VAL A 1 -11.68 15.37 0.37
CA VAL A 1 -12.72 14.46 0.84
C VAL A 1 -14.05 15.18 0.77
N ARG A 2 -15.07 14.53 0.25
CA ARG A 2 -16.46 15.04 0.12
C ARG A 2 -17.42 14.01 0.71
N ASP A 3 -18.59 14.45 1.12
CA ASP A 3 -19.64 13.52 1.57
C ASP A 3 -20.03 12.59 0.43
N GLY A 4 -20.16 11.31 0.74
CA GLY A 4 -20.39 10.23 -0.24
C GLY A 4 -19.11 9.57 -0.77
N ASP A 5 -17.91 10.09 -0.47
CA ASP A 5 -16.67 9.43 -0.88
C ASP A 5 -16.45 8.10 -0.15
N VAL A 6 -15.81 7.17 -0.84
CA VAL A 6 -15.23 5.95 -0.27
C VAL A 6 -13.70 6.12 -0.22
N LEU A 7 -13.15 6.02 0.98
CA LEU A 7 -11.71 6.17 1.23
C LEU A 7 -11.08 4.79 1.43
N GLY A 8 -10.25 4.36 0.49
CA GLY A 8 -9.43 3.17 0.63
C GLY A 8 -8.16 3.48 1.43
N ILE A 9 -7.82 2.66 2.43
CA ILE A 9 -6.64 2.87 3.25
C ILE A 9 -5.73 1.64 3.27
N GLY A 10 -4.45 1.87 3.06
CA GLY A 10 -3.40 0.87 3.28
C GLY A 10 -2.94 0.82 4.73
N GLY A 11 -1.97 -0.04 5.01
CA GLY A 11 -1.30 -0.13 6.31
C GLY A 11 0.00 0.68 6.37
N GLY A 12 0.62 0.70 7.55
CA GLY A 12 1.98 1.17 7.76
C GLY A 12 2.13 2.42 8.62
N ALA A 13 3.37 2.65 9.07
CA ALA A 13 3.70 3.72 10.02
C ALA A 13 3.41 5.13 9.48
N ALA A 14 3.69 5.37 8.19
CA ALA A 14 3.44 6.67 7.57
C ALA A 14 1.93 6.97 7.50
N ILE A 15 1.11 5.97 7.20
CA ILE A 15 -0.35 6.10 7.22
C ILE A 15 -0.85 6.36 8.64
N ASN A 16 -0.32 5.62 9.64
CA ASN A 16 -0.66 5.87 11.03
C ASN A 16 -0.35 7.32 11.44
N ALA A 17 0.81 7.85 11.07
CA ALA A 17 1.17 9.24 11.38
C ALA A 17 0.16 10.24 10.80
N ILE A 18 -0.30 10.03 9.56
CA ILE A 18 -1.35 10.86 8.95
C ILE A 18 -2.66 10.74 9.72
N VAL A 19 -3.12 9.51 10.01
CA VAL A 19 -4.37 9.29 10.76
C VAL A 19 -4.31 9.96 12.11
N GLN A 20 -3.18 9.90 12.82
CA GLN A 20 -3.01 10.57 14.11
C GLN A 20 -3.02 12.11 13.99
N ALA A 21 -2.48 12.64 12.91
CA ALA A 21 -2.43 14.09 12.67
C ALA A 21 -3.74 14.67 12.10
N LEU A 22 -4.69 13.84 11.67
CA LEU A 22 -5.97 14.32 11.15
C LEU A 22 -6.74 15.14 12.21
N ALA A 23 -7.06 16.38 11.85
CA ALA A 23 -7.86 17.28 12.66
C ALA A 23 -8.96 17.92 11.78
N PRO A 24 -9.98 17.17 11.39
CA PRO A 24 -11.05 17.68 10.53
C PRO A 24 -11.86 18.74 11.27
N THR A 25 -12.27 19.77 10.54
CA THR A 25 -13.08 20.88 11.08
C THR A 25 -14.58 20.55 11.13
N ARG A 26 -15.00 19.45 10.53
CA ARG A 26 -16.37 18.93 10.54
C ARG A 26 -16.36 17.40 10.43
N THR A 27 -17.49 16.80 10.65
CA THR A 27 -17.74 15.40 10.28
C THR A 27 -17.99 15.26 8.78
N TYR A 28 -17.67 14.07 8.23
CA TYR A 28 -17.87 13.74 6.83
C TYR A 28 -18.70 12.46 6.70
N GLN A 29 -19.71 12.47 5.85
CA GLN A 29 -20.49 11.28 5.54
C GLN A 29 -19.77 10.44 4.49
N VAL A 30 -18.69 9.77 4.91
CA VAL A 30 -17.85 8.94 4.05
C VAL A 30 -17.73 7.54 4.60
N GLU A 31 -17.24 6.63 3.77
CA GLU A 31 -16.92 5.26 4.15
C GLU A 31 -15.40 5.07 4.10
N VAL A 32 -14.84 4.37 5.07
CA VAL A 32 -13.40 4.04 5.11
C VAL A 32 -13.24 2.53 5.06
N VAL A 33 -12.44 2.05 4.11
CA VAL A 33 -12.27 0.61 3.83
C VAL A 33 -10.79 0.26 3.74
N PRO A 34 -10.32 -0.82 4.41
CA PRO A 34 -8.96 -1.32 4.25
C PRO A 34 -8.76 -1.96 2.87
N LEU A 35 -7.60 -1.74 2.26
CA LEU A 35 -7.25 -2.25 0.94
C LEU A 35 -6.42 -3.54 0.99
N LEU A 36 -6.02 -3.98 2.19
CA LEU A 36 -5.22 -5.17 2.47
C LEU A 36 -5.82 -5.89 3.67
N GLY A 37 -5.74 -7.21 3.68
CA GLY A 37 -6.09 -8.04 4.83
C GLY A 37 -5.27 -7.70 6.07
N ALA A 38 -5.64 -8.27 7.21
CA ALA A 38 -4.99 -8.02 8.49
C ALA A 38 -3.54 -8.51 8.49
N VAL A 39 -2.62 -7.69 9.01
CA VAL A 39 -1.23 -8.06 9.25
C VAL A 39 -1.03 -8.40 10.72
N GLN A 40 -0.11 -9.34 11.00
CA GLN A 40 0.30 -9.63 12.36
C GLN A 40 1.34 -8.62 12.85
N GLY A 41 1.51 -8.50 14.17
CA GLY A 41 2.50 -7.63 14.79
C GLY A 41 1.88 -6.39 15.42
N ASP A 42 2.47 -5.21 15.18
CA ASP A 42 1.99 -3.96 15.77
C ASP A 42 0.68 -3.51 15.12
N MET A 43 -0.39 -3.61 15.89
CA MET A 43 -1.76 -3.27 15.48
C MET A 43 -1.88 -1.86 14.87
N LYS A 44 -1.04 -0.91 15.30
CA LYS A 44 -1.05 0.48 14.80
C LYS A 44 -0.64 0.62 13.33
N HIS A 45 -0.14 -0.46 12.73
CA HIS A 45 0.23 -0.51 11.31
C HIS A 45 -0.76 -1.32 10.46
N ASP A 46 -1.75 -1.95 11.10
CA ASP A 46 -2.77 -2.74 10.43
C ASP A 46 -3.81 -1.86 9.72
N GLY A 47 -4.16 -2.20 8.48
CA GLY A 47 -5.12 -1.44 7.68
C GLY A 47 -6.52 -1.38 8.29
N ASN A 48 -6.98 -2.44 8.96
CA ASN A 48 -8.29 -2.44 9.64
C ASN A 48 -8.29 -1.47 10.84
N TYR A 49 -7.22 -1.49 11.64
CA TYR A 49 -7.06 -0.55 12.75
C TYR A 49 -7.07 0.90 12.23
N LEU A 50 -6.29 1.18 11.19
CA LEU A 50 -6.18 2.52 10.61
C LEU A 50 -7.48 2.99 9.95
N ALA A 51 -8.23 2.08 9.31
CA ALA A 51 -9.55 2.39 8.76
C ALA A 51 -10.53 2.82 9.86
N THR A 52 -10.55 2.09 10.99
CA THR A 52 -11.39 2.43 12.14
C THR A 52 -11.02 3.80 12.71
N HIS A 53 -9.73 4.04 12.97
CA HIS A 53 -9.30 5.31 13.56
C HIS A 53 -9.47 6.51 12.62
N MET A 54 -9.27 6.32 11.31
CA MET A 54 -9.58 7.37 10.34
C MET A 54 -11.08 7.69 10.33
N ALA A 55 -11.92 6.67 10.36
CA ALA A 55 -13.37 6.86 10.40
C ALA A 55 -13.83 7.58 11.69
N GLU A 56 -13.29 7.19 12.84
CA GLU A 56 -13.55 7.88 14.11
C GLU A 56 -13.23 9.38 14.04
N ARG A 57 -12.06 9.73 13.48
CA ARG A 57 -11.66 11.13 13.33
C ARG A 57 -12.53 11.92 12.35
N LEU A 58 -13.01 11.26 11.30
CA LEU A 58 -13.86 11.89 10.30
C LEU A 58 -15.35 11.89 10.68
N GLY A 59 -15.75 11.16 11.73
CA GLY A 59 -17.16 10.90 12.04
C GLY A 59 -17.83 10.01 10.98
N ALA A 60 -17.06 9.08 10.40
CA ALA A 60 -17.40 8.27 9.22
C ALA A 60 -17.71 6.82 9.60
N LYS A 61 -18.15 6.04 8.60
CA LYS A 61 -18.32 4.59 8.73
C LYS A 61 -17.04 3.86 8.37
N ALA A 62 -16.60 2.92 9.20
CA ALA A 62 -15.48 2.01 8.90
C ALA A 62 -15.97 0.64 8.47
N TYR A 63 -15.24 0.02 7.53
CA TYR A 63 -15.33 -1.39 7.20
C TYR A 63 -14.11 -2.16 7.74
N GLN A 64 -14.26 -3.49 7.86
CA GLN A 64 -13.21 -4.39 8.30
C GLN A 64 -13.05 -5.53 7.29
N LEU A 65 -11.83 -5.79 6.86
CA LEU A 65 -11.50 -6.94 6.01
C LEU A 65 -11.01 -8.09 6.89
N HIS A 66 -11.93 -8.99 7.25
CA HIS A 66 -11.67 -10.15 8.10
C HIS A 66 -11.01 -11.29 7.31
N ALA A 67 -9.81 -11.04 6.83
CA ALA A 67 -8.95 -12.01 6.17
C ALA A 67 -7.49 -11.68 6.50
N PRO A 68 -6.58 -12.66 6.59
CA PRO A 68 -5.15 -12.37 6.71
C PRO A 68 -4.64 -11.69 5.43
N ALA A 69 -3.64 -10.81 5.57
CA ALA A 69 -2.99 -10.17 4.42
C ALA A 69 -2.24 -11.19 3.55
N PHE A 70 -1.69 -12.24 4.17
CA PHE A 70 -0.90 -13.28 3.52
C PHE A 70 -1.42 -14.67 3.86
N VAL A 71 -1.36 -15.53 2.88
CA VAL A 71 -1.63 -16.97 3.00
C VAL A 71 -0.48 -17.77 2.39
N ASP A 72 -0.48 -19.09 2.56
CA ASP A 72 0.62 -19.94 2.10
C ASP A 72 0.56 -20.22 0.60
N THR A 73 -0.65 -20.28 0.03
CA THR A 73 -0.83 -20.62 -1.38
C THR A 73 -1.81 -19.70 -2.10
N ARG A 74 -1.70 -19.67 -3.43
CA ARG A 74 -2.63 -18.95 -4.31
C ARG A 74 -4.07 -19.47 -4.16
N GLU A 75 -4.24 -20.78 -4.02
CA GLU A 75 -5.56 -21.42 -3.87
C GLU A 75 -6.27 -20.95 -2.60
N GLN A 76 -5.52 -20.85 -1.49
CA GLN A 76 -6.03 -20.29 -0.24
C GLN A 76 -6.44 -18.82 -0.40
N ARG A 77 -5.61 -18.01 -1.10
CA ARG A 77 -5.92 -16.62 -1.42
C ARG A 77 -7.20 -16.53 -2.24
N ASP A 78 -7.34 -17.34 -3.29
CA ASP A 78 -8.50 -17.33 -4.18
C ASP A 78 -9.77 -17.76 -3.44
N ALA A 79 -9.66 -18.78 -2.57
CA ALA A 79 -10.75 -19.21 -1.70
C ALA A 79 -11.22 -18.07 -0.76
N LEU A 80 -10.30 -17.39 -0.09
CA LEU A 80 -10.64 -16.26 0.79
C LEU A 80 -11.27 -15.11 0.01
N ARG A 81 -10.69 -14.72 -1.13
CA ARG A 81 -11.24 -13.62 -1.97
C ARG A 81 -12.63 -13.92 -2.52
N SER A 82 -13.00 -15.19 -2.67
CA SER A 82 -14.34 -15.64 -3.14
C SER A 82 -15.38 -15.71 -2.02
N MET A 83 -14.97 -15.72 -0.75
CA MET A 83 -15.90 -15.74 0.38
C MET A 83 -16.74 -14.45 0.39
N GLY A 84 -18.06 -14.59 0.51
CA GLY A 84 -19.00 -13.46 0.43
C GLY A 84 -18.59 -12.23 1.24
N PRO A 85 -18.34 -12.31 2.56
CA PRO A 85 -17.94 -11.15 3.36
C PRO A 85 -16.60 -10.51 2.92
N VAL A 86 -15.62 -11.33 2.54
CA VAL A 86 -14.32 -10.82 2.06
C VAL A 86 -14.47 -10.13 0.71
N LYS A 87 -15.20 -10.78 -0.21
CA LYS A 87 -15.48 -10.24 -1.53
C LYS A 87 -16.20 -8.90 -1.45
N GLU A 88 -17.20 -8.78 -0.59
CA GLU A 88 -17.96 -7.53 -0.38
C GLU A 88 -17.04 -6.37 -0.01
N ILE A 89 -16.13 -6.57 0.96
CA ILE A 89 -15.20 -5.51 1.39
C ILE A 89 -14.20 -5.15 0.28
N LEU A 90 -13.67 -6.15 -0.42
CA LEU A 90 -12.80 -5.89 -1.58
C LEU A 90 -13.55 -5.14 -2.70
N ASP A 91 -14.83 -5.45 -2.92
CA ASP A 91 -15.65 -4.73 -3.91
C ASP A 91 -15.91 -3.27 -3.48
N ILE A 92 -16.07 -2.99 -2.19
CA ILE A 92 -16.11 -1.62 -1.67
C ILE A 92 -14.76 -0.92 -1.93
N GLY A 93 -13.64 -1.58 -1.64
CA GLY A 93 -12.30 -1.05 -1.91
C GLY A 93 -12.07 -0.70 -3.39
N ARG A 94 -12.58 -1.52 -4.32
CA ARG A 94 -12.51 -1.25 -5.77
C ARG A 94 -13.30 -0.01 -6.20
N ARG A 95 -14.35 0.35 -5.43
CA ARG A 95 -15.17 1.55 -5.66
C ARG A 95 -14.66 2.79 -4.95
N ALA A 96 -13.52 2.70 -4.27
CA ALA A 96 -12.95 3.85 -3.58
C ALA A 96 -12.73 5.02 -4.54
N ASN A 97 -13.01 6.24 -4.06
CA ASN A 97 -12.75 7.48 -4.80
C ASN A 97 -11.31 7.95 -4.54
N ILE A 98 -10.83 7.71 -3.33
CA ILE A 98 -9.51 8.11 -2.88
C ILE A 98 -8.85 6.90 -2.21
N ALA A 99 -7.60 6.62 -2.55
CA ALA A 99 -6.77 5.67 -1.82
C ALA A 99 -5.60 6.40 -1.14
N LEU A 100 -5.38 6.09 0.14
CA LEU A 100 -4.21 6.53 0.90
C LEU A 100 -3.36 5.29 1.19
N VAL A 101 -2.19 5.20 0.59
CA VAL A 101 -1.35 4.00 0.63
C VAL A 101 0.08 4.31 1.05
N GLY A 102 0.65 3.44 1.87
CA GLY A 102 2.07 3.44 2.16
C GLY A 102 2.87 2.86 1.00
N VAL A 103 4.10 3.37 0.80
CA VAL A 103 5.07 2.78 -0.11
C VAL A 103 6.15 2.08 0.69
N GLY A 104 6.18 0.76 0.58
CA GLY A 104 7.16 -0.11 1.22
C GLY A 104 8.47 -0.20 0.42
N THR A 105 9.48 -0.84 1.02
CA THR A 105 10.74 -1.21 0.36
C THR A 105 10.99 -2.69 0.53
N VAL A 106 11.61 -3.31 -0.45
CA VAL A 106 12.04 -4.72 -0.36
C VAL A 106 13.42 -4.90 0.27
N ASP A 107 14.12 -3.80 0.56
CA ASP A 107 15.40 -3.86 1.30
C ASP A 107 15.18 -4.45 2.69
N PRO A 108 15.76 -5.62 3.01
CA PRO A 108 15.51 -6.33 4.27
C PRO A 108 16.00 -5.57 5.51
N GLU A 109 16.93 -4.62 5.38
CA GLU A 109 17.47 -3.85 6.50
C GLU A 109 16.50 -2.74 6.96
N VAL A 110 15.67 -2.23 6.05
CA VAL A 110 14.71 -1.15 6.32
C VAL A 110 13.26 -1.57 6.13
N SER A 111 13.02 -2.71 5.49
CA SER A 111 11.68 -3.23 5.23
C SER A 111 11.03 -3.72 6.52
N ARG A 112 9.81 -3.28 6.76
CA ARG A 112 8.97 -3.88 7.80
C ARG A 112 8.22 -5.13 7.32
N PHE A 113 8.36 -5.49 6.06
CA PHE A 113 7.71 -6.65 5.46
C PHE A 113 8.03 -7.94 6.22
N VAL A 114 9.30 -8.12 6.59
CA VAL A 114 9.77 -9.27 7.41
C VAL A 114 9.08 -9.34 8.78
N GLN A 115 8.68 -8.19 9.33
CA GLN A 115 8.01 -8.13 10.64
C GLN A 115 6.52 -8.47 10.57
N PHE A 116 5.89 -8.26 9.42
CA PHE A 116 4.43 -8.36 9.25
C PHE A 116 4.00 -9.49 8.33
N THR A 117 4.95 -10.26 7.81
CA THR A 117 4.69 -11.38 6.91
C THR A 117 5.48 -12.61 7.32
N THR A 118 5.24 -13.73 6.67
CA THR A 118 6.03 -14.95 6.83
C THR A 118 7.31 -14.95 5.98
N LEU A 119 7.62 -13.85 5.28
CA LEU A 119 8.82 -13.74 4.44
C LEU A 119 10.05 -13.52 5.29
N SER A 120 11.07 -14.33 5.02
CA SER A 120 12.40 -14.19 5.63
C SER A 120 13.21 -13.07 4.98
N ALA A 121 14.26 -12.60 5.65
CA ALA A 121 15.21 -11.65 5.08
C ALA A 121 15.89 -12.19 3.80
N GLU A 122 16.08 -13.51 3.70
CA GLU A 122 16.63 -14.16 2.52
C GLU A 122 15.65 -14.09 1.33
N GLU A 123 14.36 -14.36 1.56
CA GLU A 123 13.32 -14.21 0.52
C GLU A 123 13.21 -12.76 0.06
N MET A 124 13.35 -11.78 0.95
CA MET A 124 13.37 -10.36 0.58
C MET A 124 14.58 -10.01 -0.28
N ARG A 125 15.79 -10.53 0.03
CA ARG A 125 16.97 -10.38 -0.84
C ARG A 125 16.73 -11.01 -2.20
N ASN A 126 16.16 -12.22 -2.27
CA ASN A 126 15.80 -12.88 -3.52
C ASN A 126 14.79 -12.06 -4.35
N ILE A 127 13.84 -11.40 -3.70
CA ILE A 127 12.90 -10.49 -4.37
C ILE A 127 13.64 -9.34 -5.06
N ALA A 128 14.60 -8.72 -4.36
CA ALA A 128 15.39 -7.64 -4.92
C ALA A 128 16.34 -8.11 -6.03
N GLU A 129 17.14 -9.14 -5.76
CA GLU A 129 18.23 -9.57 -6.65
C GLU A 129 17.75 -10.36 -7.86
N LYS A 130 16.81 -11.29 -7.67
CA LYS A 130 16.36 -12.20 -8.71
C LYS A 130 15.18 -11.66 -9.52
N TYR A 131 14.27 -10.93 -8.85
CA TYR A 131 13.05 -10.42 -9.49
C TYR A 131 13.10 -8.91 -9.74
N GLY A 132 14.18 -8.22 -9.34
CA GLY A 132 14.33 -6.78 -9.52
C GLY A 132 13.33 -5.94 -8.73
N GLY A 133 12.72 -6.50 -7.68
CA GLY A 133 11.79 -5.79 -6.85
C GLY A 133 12.47 -4.63 -6.12
N VAL A 134 11.82 -3.45 -6.09
CA VAL A 134 12.34 -2.27 -5.41
C VAL A 134 11.41 -1.81 -4.29
N GLY A 135 10.12 -2.04 -4.42
CA GLY A 135 9.13 -1.60 -3.45
C GLY A 135 7.82 -2.37 -3.54
N ASP A 136 6.91 -2.02 -2.62
CA ASP A 136 5.57 -2.58 -2.58
C ASP A 136 4.52 -1.50 -2.26
N ILE A 137 3.30 -1.74 -2.70
CA ILE A 137 2.09 -1.07 -2.23
C ILE A 137 1.09 -2.15 -1.87
N ASN A 138 0.57 -2.13 -0.64
CA ASN A 138 -0.33 -3.15 -0.10
C ASN A 138 0.23 -4.58 -0.31
N ALA A 139 1.53 -4.76 -0.08
CA ALA A 139 2.25 -6.03 -0.24
C ALA A 139 2.39 -6.53 -1.70
N PHE A 140 1.92 -5.79 -2.70
CA PHE A 140 2.15 -6.11 -4.09
C PHE A 140 3.45 -5.45 -4.58
N ILE A 141 4.42 -6.30 -4.94
CA ILE A 141 5.79 -5.91 -5.26
C ILE A 141 5.89 -5.47 -6.72
N TYR A 142 6.71 -4.44 -6.96
CA TYR A 142 7.02 -3.93 -8.30
C TYR A 142 8.52 -3.61 -8.44
N ASN A 143 9.00 -3.61 -9.69
CA ASN A 143 10.37 -3.26 -10.05
C ASN A 143 10.53 -1.73 -10.26
N ILE A 144 11.74 -1.29 -10.64
CA ILE A 144 12.06 0.13 -10.84
C ILE A 144 11.26 0.76 -12.00
N GLU A 145 10.84 -0.02 -12.98
CA GLU A 145 9.95 0.41 -14.07
C GLU A 145 8.48 0.51 -13.62
N GLY A 146 8.18 0.12 -12.38
CA GLY A 146 6.84 0.04 -11.84
C GLY A 146 6.04 -1.15 -12.34
N GLN A 147 6.69 -2.17 -12.91
CA GLN A 147 6.02 -3.39 -13.35
C GLN A 147 5.87 -4.36 -12.17
N PRO A 148 4.69 -5.00 -12.00
CA PRO A 148 4.53 -6.04 -11.00
C PRO A 148 5.57 -7.15 -11.18
N CYS A 149 6.19 -7.58 -10.10
CA CYS A 149 7.20 -8.65 -10.12
C CYS A 149 7.06 -9.57 -8.89
N ALA A 150 7.94 -10.57 -8.77
CA ALA A 150 7.93 -11.53 -7.68
C ALA A 150 6.55 -12.21 -7.49
N GLN A 151 5.96 -12.70 -8.59
CA GLN A 151 4.59 -13.20 -8.64
C GLN A 151 4.32 -14.31 -7.63
N ALA A 152 5.25 -15.22 -7.40
CA ALA A 152 5.13 -16.30 -6.42
C ALA A 152 4.83 -15.81 -4.99
N TYR A 153 5.20 -14.58 -4.67
CA TYR A 153 4.93 -13.95 -3.38
C TYR A 153 3.62 -13.14 -3.42
N THR A 154 3.41 -12.37 -4.48
CA THR A 154 2.22 -11.50 -4.60
C THR A 154 0.93 -12.28 -4.84
N GLU A 155 1.01 -13.49 -5.40
CA GLU A 155 -0.14 -14.39 -5.54
C GLU A 155 -0.73 -14.88 -4.22
N ARG A 156 -0.02 -14.71 -3.10
CA ARG A 156 -0.48 -15.08 -1.75
C ARG A 156 -1.10 -13.93 -0.97
N VAL A 157 -1.20 -12.74 -1.57
CA VAL A 157 -1.71 -11.53 -0.92
C VAL A 157 -3.23 -11.44 -1.04
N VAL A 158 -3.91 -11.24 0.08
CA VAL A 158 -5.35 -10.95 0.15
C VAL A 158 -5.56 -9.45 0.29
N GLY A 159 -5.80 -8.78 -0.82
CA GLY A 159 -5.95 -7.32 -0.88
C GLY A 159 -6.25 -6.86 -2.31
N LEU A 160 -6.35 -5.55 -2.52
CA LEU A 160 -6.43 -4.97 -3.85
C LEU A 160 -5.09 -5.04 -4.54
N THR A 161 -5.06 -5.64 -5.72
CA THR A 161 -3.88 -5.71 -6.59
C THR A 161 -3.47 -4.31 -7.09
N LEU A 162 -2.23 -4.19 -7.59
CA LEU A 162 -1.77 -2.94 -8.21
C LEU A 162 -2.65 -2.51 -9.40
N ALA A 163 -3.17 -3.47 -10.17
CA ALA A 163 -4.08 -3.20 -11.27
C ALA A 163 -5.43 -2.66 -10.76
N GLU A 164 -5.99 -3.25 -9.70
CA GLU A 164 -7.23 -2.78 -9.07
C GLU A 164 -7.02 -1.40 -8.42
N LEU A 165 -5.88 -1.17 -7.78
CA LEU A 165 -5.52 0.12 -7.20
C LEU A 165 -5.47 1.23 -8.26
N LYS A 166 -4.92 0.95 -9.44
CA LYS A 166 -4.85 1.93 -10.56
C LYS A 166 -6.21 2.40 -11.05
N ASN A 167 -7.26 1.63 -10.81
CA ASN A 167 -8.64 2.02 -11.18
C ASN A 167 -9.27 3.02 -10.19
N ILE A 168 -8.69 3.20 -9.00
CA ILE A 168 -9.14 4.21 -8.05
C ILE A 168 -8.75 5.60 -8.59
N PRO A 169 -9.70 6.55 -8.70
CA PRO A 169 -9.46 7.84 -9.37
C PRO A 169 -8.33 8.67 -8.76
N TYR A 170 -8.21 8.71 -7.42
CA TYR A 170 -7.20 9.51 -6.75
C TYR A 170 -6.42 8.70 -5.73
N ARG A 171 -5.12 8.54 -5.95
CA ARG A 171 -4.23 7.70 -5.15
C ARG A 171 -3.08 8.52 -4.57
N ILE A 172 -3.02 8.58 -3.24
CA ILE A 172 -2.03 9.34 -2.48
C ILE A 172 -1.04 8.34 -1.88
N GLY A 173 0.20 8.39 -2.31
CA GLY A 173 1.30 7.63 -1.71
C GLY A 173 1.92 8.37 -0.55
N VAL A 174 2.32 7.65 0.48
CA VAL A 174 2.99 8.22 1.65
C VAL A 174 4.22 7.39 1.99
N ALA A 175 5.38 8.00 1.97
CA ALA A 175 6.61 7.43 2.49
C ALA A 175 7.63 8.55 2.75
N ALA A 176 8.52 8.36 3.69
CA ALA A 176 9.55 9.30 4.07
C ALA A 176 10.88 8.57 4.26
N THR A 177 11.97 9.30 4.24
CA THR A 177 13.39 8.93 4.32
C THR A 177 14.04 8.62 2.97
N ALA A 178 15.33 8.89 2.86
CA ALA A 178 16.11 8.65 1.64
C ALA A 178 16.02 7.20 1.13
N ALA A 179 15.90 6.21 2.03
CA ALA A 179 15.74 4.79 1.69
C ALA A 179 14.45 4.49 0.89
N LYS A 180 13.50 5.42 0.87
CA LYS A 180 12.24 5.30 0.10
C LYS A 180 12.31 5.91 -1.30
N ALA A 181 13.42 6.56 -1.68
CA ALA A 181 13.54 7.19 -2.99
C ALA A 181 13.35 6.18 -4.13
N LEU A 182 14.03 5.04 -4.09
CA LEU A 182 13.94 4.02 -5.13
C LEU A 182 12.54 3.37 -5.23
N PRO A 183 11.90 2.90 -4.13
CA PRO A 183 10.52 2.44 -4.16
C PRO A 183 9.54 3.49 -4.68
N LEU A 184 9.65 4.74 -4.22
CA LEU A 184 8.78 5.84 -4.66
C LEU A 184 8.95 6.14 -6.15
N TYR A 185 10.18 6.11 -6.65
CA TYR A 185 10.48 6.28 -8.07
C TYR A 185 9.79 5.19 -8.91
N GLY A 186 9.91 3.91 -8.54
CA GLY A 186 9.21 2.82 -9.21
C GLY A 186 7.69 2.96 -9.15
N ALA A 187 7.12 3.39 -8.00
CA ALA A 187 5.69 3.62 -7.85
C ALA A 187 5.16 4.73 -8.79
N LEU A 188 5.93 5.81 -8.95
CA LEU A 188 5.60 6.91 -9.87
C LEU A 188 5.69 6.46 -11.32
N ARG A 189 6.74 5.75 -11.72
CA ARG A 189 6.88 5.17 -13.08
C ARG A 189 5.75 4.19 -13.41
N GLY A 190 5.33 3.38 -12.43
CA GLY A 190 4.20 2.46 -12.57
C GLY A 190 2.84 3.15 -12.67
N GLY A 191 2.76 4.47 -12.44
CA GLY A 191 1.52 5.23 -12.46
C GLY A 191 0.57 4.82 -11.33
N TYR A 192 1.11 4.37 -10.19
CA TYR A 192 0.29 3.97 -9.04
C TYR A 192 -0.19 5.14 -8.20
N LEU A 193 0.44 6.32 -8.32
CA LEU A 193 0.19 7.49 -7.50
C LEU A 193 -0.13 8.72 -8.35
N GLN A 194 -1.10 9.56 -7.92
CA GLN A 194 -1.36 10.90 -8.44
C GLN A 194 -0.81 12.00 -7.52
N ALA A 195 -0.66 11.69 -6.24
CA ALA A 195 -0.06 12.58 -5.27
C ALA A 195 0.91 11.80 -4.38
N LEU A 196 1.92 12.49 -3.89
CA LEU A 196 2.93 11.93 -2.99
C LEU A 196 3.12 12.87 -1.80
N ILE A 197 3.03 12.31 -0.60
CA ILE A 197 3.43 12.96 0.64
C ILE A 197 4.75 12.32 1.07
N THR A 198 5.81 13.13 1.06
CA THR A 198 7.17 12.65 1.34
C THR A 198 8.02 13.74 1.99
N ASP A 199 9.20 13.39 2.46
CA ASP A 199 10.19 14.35 2.96
C ASP A 199 11.18 14.80 1.87
N GLU A 200 11.97 15.81 2.19
CA GLU A 200 12.97 16.38 1.30
C GLU A 200 14.01 15.33 0.87
N SER A 201 14.44 14.45 1.77
CA SER A 201 15.50 13.48 1.48
C SER A 201 15.05 12.45 0.45
N ALA A 202 13.84 11.94 0.56
CA ALA A 202 13.27 11.04 -0.44
C ALA A 202 12.98 11.77 -1.75
N ALA A 203 12.45 13.01 -1.70
CA ALA A 203 12.17 13.79 -2.89
C ALA A 203 13.44 14.07 -3.71
N ARG A 204 14.55 14.45 -3.06
CA ARG A 204 15.85 14.64 -3.73
C ARG A 204 16.33 13.35 -4.40
N GLY A 205 16.26 12.22 -3.70
CA GLY A 205 16.65 10.93 -4.26
C GLY A 205 15.81 10.52 -5.47
N ILE A 206 14.50 10.83 -5.48
CA ILE A 206 13.63 10.60 -6.65
C ILE A 206 14.09 11.45 -7.83
N LEU A 207 14.40 12.74 -7.64
CA LEU A 207 14.86 13.63 -8.70
C LEU A 207 16.19 13.16 -9.28
N GLU A 208 17.15 12.75 -8.44
CA GLU A 208 18.43 12.19 -8.90
C GLU A 208 18.26 10.93 -9.76
N LEU A 209 17.32 10.05 -9.40
CA LEU A 209 16.99 8.86 -10.19
C LEU A 209 16.38 9.26 -11.55
N PHE A 210 15.52 10.26 -11.56
CA PHE A 210 14.89 10.78 -12.77
C PHE A 210 15.93 11.38 -13.75
N GLU A 211 16.86 12.17 -13.23
CA GLU A 211 17.95 12.77 -14.03
C GLU A 211 18.87 11.71 -14.65
N LYS A 212 19.22 10.66 -13.87
CA LYS A 212 20.04 9.54 -14.36
C LYS A 212 19.35 8.74 -15.47
N ASP A 213 18.05 8.56 -15.40
CA ASP A 213 17.30 7.88 -16.45
C ASP A 213 17.16 8.73 -17.70
N PHE A 214 16.95 10.04 -17.55
CA PHE A 214 16.86 10.98 -18.67
C PHE A 214 18.18 11.05 -19.47
N LEU A 215 19.33 11.04 -18.79
CA LEU A 215 20.65 11.05 -19.42
C LEU A 215 21.02 9.75 -20.15
N LYS A 216 20.34 8.63 -19.86
CA LYS A 216 20.55 7.35 -20.57
C LYS A 216 19.77 7.26 -21.89
N VAL A 217 18.78 8.11 -22.08
CA VAL A 217 17.88 8.10 -23.25
C VAL A 217 18.26 9.17 -24.27
N SER A 218 19.08 10.13 -23.87
CA SER A 218 19.67 11.18 -24.74
C SER A 218 21.05 10.77 -25.26
#